data_8675f3a9bd2ddb27583719574e3b3185
#
_entry.id   8675f3a9bd2ddb27583719574e3b3185
#
_cell.length_a   1.000
_cell.length_b   1.000
_cell.length_c   1.000
_cell.angle_alpha   90.00
_cell.angle_beta   90.00
_cell.angle_gamma   90.00
#
_symmetry.space_group_name_H-M   'P 1'
#
loop_
_entity.id
_entity.type
_entity.pdbx_description
1 polymer ?
#
loop_
_entity_poly.entity_id
_entity_poly.type
_entity_poly.pdbx_seq_one_letter_code
_entity_poly.pdbx_strand_id
1 'polypeptide(L)'
;VEFTTQDSNHHIHVIARTRNGHYSKTFQGLNDNIHNTADTSRSMMIQNLRSDSSYRTTYGGFVIGGALAVSLELIGSDGSALGNPVNIGFTENQFIALDPFAAASASGDNVWMKITPISGSGRVFSYCSTANRTTNDPAMHPAVPVSDLGGYNSPSNFQIIPEALWAPASGGGEWTTAVQITDLTGDSEVQVYYSSSAGDMRGPISLFTGAGADTSVRSPNILKTLGMLDPGFDYSGTAGSL
;
A
#
# COMPACT_ATOMS: atom_id res chain seq x y z
N VAL A 1 -5.67 -8.68 19.35
CA VAL A 1 -6.26 -10.01 19.59
C VAL A 1 -5.47 -11.02 18.79
N GLU A 2 -5.02 -12.06 19.45
CA GLU A 2 -4.30 -13.18 18.85
C GLU A 2 -5.25 -14.38 18.76
N PHE A 3 -5.19 -15.08 17.63
CA PHE A 3 -5.92 -16.32 17.39
C PHE A 3 -4.89 -17.41 17.09
N THR A 4 -4.92 -18.49 17.85
CA THR A 4 -4.00 -19.63 17.68
C THR A 4 -4.78 -20.92 17.49
N THR A 5 -4.19 -21.87 16.77
CA THR A 5 -4.64 -23.25 16.74
C THR A 5 -3.83 -24.08 17.73
N GLN A 6 -4.45 -25.07 18.35
CA GLN A 6 -3.75 -26.02 19.23
C GLN A 6 -3.02 -27.12 18.45
N ASP A 7 -3.29 -27.24 17.17
CA ASP A 7 -2.74 -28.28 16.30
C ASP A 7 -2.11 -27.63 15.06
N SER A 8 -0.84 -27.96 14.78
CA SER A 8 -0.09 -27.45 13.63
C SER A 8 -0.65 -27.87 12.27
N ASN A 9 -1.54 -28.87 12.23
CA ASN A 9 -2.19 -29.33 11.00
C ASN A 9 -3.46 -28.53 10.64
N HIS A 10 -3.89 -27.62 11.53
CA HIS A 10 -5.06 -26.78 11.27
C HIS A 10 -4.64 -25.36 10.94
N HIS A 11 -5.20 -24.84 9.85
CA HIS A 11 -5.02 -23.46 9.42
C HIS A 11 -6.27 -22.65 9.74
N ILE A 12 -6.06 -21.44 10.29
CA ILE A 12 -7.14 -20.49 10.53
C ILE A 12 -6.97 -19.28 9.60
N HIS A 13 -8.09 -18.81 9.11
CA HIS A 13 -8.16 -17.54 8.39
C HIS A 13 -9.06 -16.60 9.18
N VAL A 14 -8.54 -15.43 9.54
CA VAL A 14 -9.27 -14.46 10.37
C VAL A 14 -9.56 -13.22 9.54
N ILE A 15 -10.82 -12.80 9.53
CA ILE A 15 -11.25 -11.53 8.98
C ILE A 15 -11.97 -10.76 10.08
N ALA A 16 -11.53 -9.54 10.35
CA ALA A 16 -12.21 -8.63 11.25
C ALA A 16 -12.86 -7.49 10.45
N ARG A 17 -14.04 -7.07 10.88
CA ARG A 17 -14.74 -5.94 10.30
C ARG A 17 -15.13 -4.94 11.38
N THR A 18 -14.65 -3.72 11.26
CA THR A 18 -15.12 -2.60 12.06
C THR A 18 -16.22 -1.87 11.30
N ARG A 19 -17.33 -1.59 11.97
CA ARG A 19 -18.49 -0.92 11.37
C ARG A 19 -18.94 0.25 12.23
N ASN A 20 -19.25 1.37 11.57
CA ASN A 20 -19.91 2.52 12.18
C ASN A 20 -20.99 3.05 11.21
N GLY A 21 -22.26 2.74 11.49
CA GLY A 21 -23.36 3.06 10.59
C GLY A 21 -23.21 2.41 9.21
N HIS A 22 -23.13 3.20 8.16
CA HIS A 22 -22.95 2.76 6.77
C HIS A 22 -21.47 2.52 6.43
N TYR A 23 -20.54 3.00 7.24
CA TYR A 23 -19.10 2.87 7.01
C TYR A 23 -18.58 1.58 7.60
N SER A 24 -17.73 0.90 6.88
CA SER A 24 -17.09 -0.31 7.38
C SER A 24 -15.67 -0.45 6.85
N LYS A 25 -14.83 -1.07 7.67
CA LYS A 25 -13.46 -1.41 7.34
C LYS A 25 -13.23 -2.88 7.65
N THR A 26 -12.71 -3.60 6.66
CA THR A 26 -12.35 -5.00 6.80
C THR A 26 -10.84 -5.13 6.97
N PHE A 27 -10.43 -5.97 7.91
CA PHE A 27 -9.04 -6.32 8.16
C PHE A 27 -8.88 -7.81 7.97
N GLN A 28 -7.90 -8.20 7.18
CA GLN A 28 -7.43 -9.56 7.15
C GLN A 28 -6.50 -9.80 8.33
N GLY A 29 -6.63 -10.93 9.00
CA GLY A 29 -5.64 -11.36 10.00
C GLY A 29 -4.29 -11.59 9.33
N LEU A 30 -3.24 -11.08 9.93
CA LEU A 30 -1.87 -11.32 9.50
C LEU A 30 -1.32 -12.49 10.30
N ASN A 31 -0.69 -13.44 9.64
CA ASN A 31 0.08 -14.47 10.33
C ASN A 31 1.41 -13.90 10.82
N ASP A 32 2.03 -14.54 11.79
CA ASP A 32 3.27 -14.09 12.41
C ASP A 32 4.52 -14.48 11.61
N ASN A 33 4.36 -14.86 10.36
CA ASN A 33 5.51 -15.19 9.54
C ASN A 33 6.33 -13.93 9.22
N ILE A 34 7.58 -14.15 8.88
CA ILE A 34 8.55 -13.08 8.60
C ILE A 34 8.14 -12.15 7.45
N HIS A 35 7.23 -12.58 6.57
CA HIS A 35 6.77 -11.78 5.43
C HIS A 35 5.77 -10.67 5.79
N ASN A 36 5.26 -10.66 7.02
CA ASN A 36 4.28 -9.67 7.46
C ASN A 36 4.82 -8.75 8.56
N THR A 37 6.10 -8.87 8.92
CA THR A 37 6.68 -8.13 10.04
C THR A 37 8.01 -7.50 9.68
N ALA A 38 8.28 -6.32 10.24
CA ALA A 38 9.64 -5.77 10.32
C ALA A 38 10.32 -6.23 11.60
N ASP A 39 11.59 -6.55 11.53
CA ASP A 39 12.50 -6.79 12.63
C ASP A 39 13.85 -6.13 12.35
N THR A 40 14.82 -6.27 13.24
CA THR A 40 16.15 -5.61 13.08
C THR A 40 16.92 -6.01 11.82
N SER A 41 16.49 -7.03 11.09
CA SER A 41 17.08 -7.46 9.81
C SER A 41 16.27 -7.04 8.58
N ARG A 42 15.05 -6.49 8.77
CA ARG A 42 14.10 -6.30 7.69
C ARG A 42 13.29 -5.02 7.82
N SER A 43 13.41 -4.16 6.84
CA SER A 43 12.56 -2.99 6.67
C SER A 43 11.27 -3.34 5.92
N MET A 44 10.24 -2.55 6.16
CA MET A 44 8.93 -2.65 5.49
C MET A 44 8.63 -1.35 4.76
N MET A 45 7.70 -1.43 3.80
CA MET A 45 7.13 -0.25 3.15
C MET A 45 5.60 -0.30 3.16
N ILE A 46 4.99 0.88 3.17
CA ILE A 46 3.55 1.06 2.98
C ILE A 46 3.34 2.10 1.89
N GLN A 47 2.58 1.76 0.87
CA GLN A 47 2.33 2.63 -0.28
C GLN A 47 0.94 3.27 -0.24
N ASN A 48 0.69 4.18 -1.20
CA ASN A 48 -0.59 4.84 -1.44
C ASN A 48 -1.09 5.65 -0.24
N LEU A 49 -0.17 6.35 0.41
CA LEU A 49 -0.47 7.21 1.54
C LEU A 49 -0.79 8.62 1.07
N ARG A 50 -1.69 9.26 1.81
CA ARG A 50 -2.14 10.60 1.51
C ARG A 50 -2.56 11.35 2.78
N SER A 51 -2.13 12.59 2.92
CA SER A 51 -2.62 13.50 3.95
C SER A 51 -2.66 14.92 3.40
N ASP A 52 -3.88 15.43 3.20
CA ASP A 52 -4.18 16.76 2.68
C ASP A 52 -5.52 17.28 3.23
N SER A 53 -6.09 18.30 2.60
CA SER A 53 -7.40 18.84 2.99
C SER A 53 -8.54 17.82 2.87
N SER A 54 -8.42 16.83 1.99
CA SER A 54 -9.46 15.82 1.69
C SER A 54 -9.21 14.46 2.34
N TYR A 55 -7.98 14.17 2.73
CA TYR A 55 -7.59 12.85 3.26
C TYR A 55 -6.75 12.95 4.52
N ARG A 56 -6.84 11.92 5.35
CA ARG A 56 -5.96 11.70 6.50
C ARG A 56 -5.44 10.28 6.47
N THR A 57 -4.23 10.08 6.97
CA THR A 57 -3.64 8.74 7.13
C THR A 57 -3.36 8.49 8.61
N THR A 58 -3.67 7.28 9.07
CA THR A 58 -3.34 6.81 10.41
C THR A 58 -2.45 5.58 10.27
N TYR A 59 -1.29 5.60 10.89
CA TYR A 59 -0.42 4.44 11.07
C TYR A 59 -0.92 3.61 12.26
N GLY A 60 -0.83 2.30 12.17
CA GLY A 60 -1.01 1.35 13.27
C GLY A 60 0.11 0.33 13.29
N GLY A 61 0.71 0.12 14.45
CA GLY A 61 1.74 -0.88 14.68
C GLY A 61 1.46 -1.72 15.92
N PHE A 62 1.72 -3.03 15.84
CA PHE A 62 1.62 -3.96 16.96
C PHE A 62 2.87 -4.83 17.02
N VAL A 63 3.48 -4.92 18.20
CA VAL A 63 4.77 -5.63 18.41
C VAL A 63 4.58 -6.91 19.20
N ILE A 64 5.26 -7.97 18.76
CA ILE A 64 5.35 -9.27 19.44
C ILE A 64 6.82 -9.70 19.58
N GLY A 65 7.08 -10.59 20.53
CA GLY A 65 8.38 -11.27 20.70
C GLY A 65 9.49 -10.38 21.26
N GLY A 66 9.15 -9.30 21.95
CA GLY A 66 10.05 -8.38 22.63
C GLY A 66 9.82 -6.92 22.27
N ALA A 67 10.54 -6.01 22.91
CA ALA A 67 10.49 -4.60 22.59
C ALA A 67 11.17 -4.30 21.25
N LEU A 68 10.68 -3.27 20.54
CA LEU A 68 11.24 -2.84 19.26
C LEU A 68 11.15 -1.32 19.11
N ALA A 69 12.20 -0.69 18.61
CA ALA A 69 12.12 0.69 18.13
C ALA A 69 12.20 0.73 16.60
N VAL A 70 11.38 1.55 15.99
CA VAL A 70 11.34 1.75 14.53
C VAL A 70 11.40 3.23 14.18
N SER A 71 11.92 3.53 12.99
CA SER A 71 11.83 4.83 12.34
C SER A 71 10.80 4.74 11.21
N LEU A 72 9.85 5.67 11.18
CA LEU A 72 8.94 5.89 10.06
C LEU A 72 9.46 7.07 9.24
N GLU A 73 9.71 6.87 7.97
CA GLU A 73 10.14 7.89 7.04
C GLU A 73 9.14 8.01 5.90
N LEU A 74 8.55 9.20 5.75
CA LEU A 74 7.66 9.50 4.62
C LEU A 74 8.48 9.94 3.42
N ILE A 75 8.19 9.38 2.26
CA ILE A 75 8.95 9.62 1.03
C ILE A 75 7.96 10.08 -0.06
N GLY A 76 8.29 11.20 -0.67
CA GLY A 76 7.50 11.80 -1.75
C GLY A 76 7.66 11.07 -3.09
N SER A 77 6.91 11.53 -4.08
CA SER A 77 6.94 10.95 -5.43
C SER A 77 8.30 11.10 -6.14
N ASP A 78 9.07 12.07 -5.74
CA ASP A 78 10.42 12.35 -6.27
C ASP A 78 11.54 11.59 -5.54
N GLY A 79 11.19 10.72 -4.58
CA GLY A 79 12.13 9.97 -3.76
C GLY A 79 12.70 10.77 -2.58
N SER A 80 12.30 12.02 -2.40
CA SER A 80 12.79 12.82 -1.27
C SER A 80 12.03 12.52 0.02
N ALA A 81 12.73 12.62 1.16
CA ALA A 81 12.10 12.52 2.46
C ALA A 81 11.15 13.72 2.70
N LEU A 82 9.96 13.44 3.22
CA LEU A 82 8.96 14.44 3.58
C LEU A 82 8.93 14.63 5.10
N GLY A 83 9.38 15.80 5.54
CA GLY A 83 9.45 16.14 6.97
C GLY A 83 10.55 15.38 7.70
N ASN A 84 10.37 15.18 9.00
CA ASN A 84 11.35 14.51 9.84
C ASN A 84 10.98 13.03 10.05
N PRO A 85 11.95 12.12 10.14
CA PRO A 85 11.69 10.74 10.55
C PRO A 85 11.01 10.69 11.93
N VAL A 86 10.02 9.81 12.07
CA VAL A 86 9.29 9.62 13.33
C VAL A 86 9.77 8.34 14.01
N ASN A 87 10.43 8.48 15.13
CA ASN A 87 10.92 7.34 15.90
C ASN A 87 9.87 6.89 16.93
N ILE A 88 9.56 5.59 16.92
CA ILE A 88 8.56 4.98 17.80
C ILE A 88 9.21 3.83 18.55
N GLY A 89 9.11 3.86 19.89
CA GLY A 89 9.46 2.75 20.76
C GLY A 89 8.21 1.95 21.14
N PHE A 90 8.26 0.64 20.94
CA PHE A 90 7.22 -0.29 21.36
C PHE A 90 7.73 -1.16 22.51
N THR A 91 6.88 -1.37 23.49
CA THR A 91 7.03 -2.50 24.42
C THR A 91 6.37 -3.76 23.83
N GLU A 92 6.73 -4.92 24.32
CA GLU A 92 6.10 -6.17 23.89
C GLU A 92 4.58 -6.15 24.07
N ASN A 93 3.86 -6.67 23.07
CA ASN A 93 2.40 -6.71 23.00
C ASN A 93 1.72 -5.32 22.98
N GLN A 94 2.47 -4.26 22.68
CA GLN A 94 1.94 -2.91 22.56
C GLN A 94 1.40 -2.65 21.15
N PHE A 95 0.22 -2.01 21.12
CA PHE A 95 -0.32 -1.38 19.92
C PHE A 95 -0.16 0.14 20.02
N ILE A 96 0.36 0.76 18.96
CA ILE A 96 0.45 2.22 18.81
C ILE A 96 -0.27 2.64 17.53
N ALA A 97 -1.08 3.68 17.63
CA ALA A 97 -1.67 4.36 16.49
C ALA A 97 -1.33 5.86 16.53
N LEU A 98 -0.98 6.42 15.38
CA LEU A 98 -0.67 7.85 15.25
C LEU A 98 -0.91 8.36 13.82
N ASP A 99 -0.98 9.68 13.66
CA ASP A 99 -0.92 10.32 12.35
C ASP A 99 0.55 10.54 11.96
N PRO A 100 1.10 9.77 11.00
CA PRO A 100 2.52 9.85 10.66
C PRO A 100 2.88 11.16 9.95
N PHE A 101 1.94 11.77 9.22
CA PHE A 101 2.16 13.05 8.57
C PHE A 101 2.22 14.20 9.57
N ALA A 102 1.30 14.23 10.53
CA ALA A 102 1.34 15.23 11.60
C ALA A 102 2.62 15.09 12.45
N ALA A 103 3.01 13.84 12.79
CA ALA A 103 4.21 13.57 13.55
C ALA A 103 5.51 13.96 12.81
N ALA A 104 5.55 13.78 11.49
CA ALA A 104 6.66 14.19 10.62
C ALA A 104 6.64 15.68 10.25
N SER A 105 5.56 16.43 10.56
CA SER A 105 5.31 17.78 10.06
C SER A 105 5.26 17.86 8.53
N ALA A 106 4.58 16.89 7.90
CA ALA A 106 4.51 16.71 6.46
C ALA A 106 3.06 16.66 5.94
N SER A 107 2.91 16.77 4.63
CA SER A 107 1.66 16.54 3.87
C SER A 107 2.00 16.05 2.48
N GLY A 108 1.06 15.38 1.80
CA GLY A 108 1.26 14.91 0.44
C GLY A 108 0.16 13.96 -0.03
N ASP A 109 0.13 13.67 -1.32
CA ASP A 109 -0.91 12.85 -1.97
C ASP A 109 -0.38 11.64 -2.75
N ASN A 110 0.91 11.55 -2.95
CA ASN A 110 1.58 10.41 -3.59
C ASN A 110 2.80 10.01 -2.75
N VAL A 111 2.51 9.52 -1.55
CA VAL A 111 3.53 9.26 -0.54
C VAL A 111 3.59 7.76 -0.25
N TRP A 112 4.78 7.28 0.00
CA TRP A 112 4.99 5.98 0.61
C TRP A 112 5.79 6.13 1.90
N MET A 113 5.75 5.14 2.78
CA MET A 113 6.41 5.17 4.06
C MET A 113 7.35 3.97 4.18
N LYS A 114 8.59 4.25 4.55
CA LYS A 114 9.57 3.26 4.94
C LYS A 114 9.54 3.08 6.45
N ILE A 115 9.53 1.84 6.89
CA ILE A 115 9.58 1.45 8.30
C ILE A 115 10.91 0.72 8.51
N THR A 116 11.82 1.37 9.22
CA THR A 116 13.16 0.83 9.48
C THR A 116 13.29 0.51 10.96
N PRO A 117 13.51 -0.76 11.33
CA PRO A 117 13.83 -1.12 12.70
C PRO A 117 15.15 -0.50 13.12
N ILE A 118 15.20 0.08 14.34
CA ILE A 118 16.38 0.75 14.89
C ILE A 118 17.07 -0.14 15.92
N SER A 119 16.31 -0.72 16.83
CA SER A 119 16.83 -1.55 17.93
C SER A 119 15.73 -2.41 18.54
N GLY A 120 16.13 -3.46 19.25
CA GLY A 120 15.22 -4.37 19.94
C GLY A 120 15.25 -5.79 19.39
N SER A 121 14.41 -6.66 19.94
CA SER A 121 14.29 -8.07 19.52
C SER A 121 12.90 -8.44 19.01
N GLY A 122 11.95 -7.50 19.14
CA GLY A 122 10.57 -7.70 18.71
C GLY A 122 10.39 -7.66 17.19
N ARG A 123 9.18 -8.01 16.78
CA ARG A 123 8.69 -7.90 15.38
C ARG A 123 7.45 -7.04 15.38
N VAL A 124 7.35 -6.10 14.44
CA VAL A 124 6.19 -5.21 14.31
C VAL A 124 5.37 -5.56 13.09
N PHE A 125 4.07 -5.75 13.29
CA PHE A 125 3.04 -5.72 12.25
C PHE A 125 2.62 -4.28 12.05
N SER A 126 2.64 -3.81 10.83
CA SER A 126 2.33 -2.43 10.51
C SER A 126 1.31 -2.30 9.39
N TYR A 127 0.50 -1.26 9.47
CA TYR A 127 -0.42 -0.87 8.41
C TYR A 127 -0.66 0.63 8.46
N CYS A 128 -1.17 1.18 7.36
CA CYS A 128 -1.80 2.50 7.36
C CYS A 128 -3.26 2.40 6.96
N SER A 129 -4.03 3.36 7.43
CA SER A 129 -5.40 3.58 7.02
C SER A 129 -5.54 5.00 6.50
N THR A 130 -5.79 5.13 5.20
CA THR A 130 -6.10 6.42 4.58
C THR A 130 -7.61 6.57 4.48
N ALA A 131 -8.16 7.66 5.00
CA ALA A 131 -9.59 7.94 5.00
C ALA A 131 -9.90 9.30 4.38
N ASN A 132 -10.95 9.35 3.56
CA ASN A 132 -11.50 10.61 3.09
C ASN A 132 -12.11 11.37 4.27
N ARG A 133 -11.80 12.66 4.42
CA ARG A 133 -12.26 13.48 5.55
C ARG A 133 -13.76 13.79 5.51
N THR A 134 -14.37 13.76 4.33
CA THR A 134 -15.80 14.03 4.13
C THR A 134 -16.65 12.77 4.31
N THR A 135 -16.28 11.69 3.62
CA THR A 135 -17.06 10.44 3.64
C THR A 135 -16.65 9.50 4.76
N ASN A 136 -15.46 9.69 5.34
CA ASN A 136 -14.81 8.77 6.28
C ASN A 136 -14.62 7.33 5.75
N ASP A 137 -14.68 7.14 4.43
CA ASP A 137 -14.36 5.86 3.81
C ASP A 137 -12.87 5.56 3.94
N PRO A 138 -12.49 4.49 4.63
CA PRO A 138 -11.11 4.13 4.83
C PRO A 138 -10.64 3.13 3.78
N ALA A 139 -9.41 3.31 3.30
CA ALA A 139 -8.62 2.28 2.64
C ALA A 139 -7.53 1.79 3.60
N MET A 140 -7.27 0.48 3.60
CA MET A 140 -6.20 -0.10 4.41
C MET A 140 -5.03 -0.51 3.52
N HIS A 141 -3.84 -0.14 3.94
CA HIS A 141 -2.57 -0.40 3.27
C HIS A 141 -1.69 -1.20 4.23
N PRO A 142 -1.56 -2.51 4.08
CA PRO A 142 -0.64 -3.31 4.89
C PRO A 142 0.81 -2.98 4.52
N ALA A 143 1.70 -3.12 5.48
CA ALA A 143 3.13 -3.07 5.22
C ALA A 143 3.60 -4.34 4.50
N VAL A 144 4.53 -4.17 3.58
CA VAL A 144 5.20 -5.25 2.86
C VAL A 144 6.72 -5.17 3.06
N PRO A 145 7.44 -6.29 3.19
CA PRO A 145 8.89 -6.27 3.34
C PRO A 145 9.59 -5.72 2.11
N VAL A 146 10.53 -4.81 2.31
CA VAL A 146 11.37 -4.27 1.22
C VAL A 146 12.24 -5.37 0.61
N SER A 147 12.74 -6.31 1.43
CA SER A 147 13.54 -7.44 0.97
C SER A 147 12.80 -8.39 0.02
N ASP A 148 11.49 -8.54 0.22
CA ASP A 148 10.68 -9.43 -0.62
C ASP A 148 10.43 -8.80 -1.99
N LEU A 149 10.46 -7.47 -2.10
CA LEU A 149 10.40 -6.75 -3.36
C LEU A 149 11.66 -6.93 -4.20
N GLY A 150 12.85 -7.02 -3.56
CA GLY A 150 14.12 -7.31 -4.22
C GLY A 150 14.24 -8.74 -4.76
N GLY A 151 13.55 -9.71 -4.15
CA GLY A 151 13.45 -11.09 -4.64
C GLY A 151 12.59 -11.23 -5.89
N TYR A 152 11.81 -10.23 -6.20
CA TYR A 152 11.02 -10.12 -7.43
C TYR A 152 11.78 -9.52 -8.63
N ASN A 153 13.09 -9.30 -8.52
CA ASN A 153 13.95 -8.81 -9.61
C ASN A 153 14.31 -9.87 -10.68
N SER A 154 13.51 -10.90 -10.84
CA SER A 154 13.60 -11.75 -12.00
C SER A 154 12.89 -11.10 -13.20
N PRO A 155 13.41 -11.18 -14.43
CA PRO A 155 12.73 -10.64 -15.62
C PRO A 155 11.33 -11.21 -15.88
N SER A 156 10.93 -12.23 -15.12
CA SER A 156 9.61 -12.85 -15.17
C SER A 156 8.64 -12.31 -14.10
N ASN A 157 9.03 -11.29 -13.34
CA ASN A 157 8.17 -10.78 -12.28
C ASN A 157 7.12 -9.85 -12.85
N PHE A 158 5.92 -10.34 -12.87
CA PHE A 158 4.74 -9.55 -13.12
C PHE A 158 3.83 -9.58 -11.90
N GLN A 159 3.13 -8.49 -11.67
CA GLN A 159 2.08 -8.39 -10.67
C GLN A 159 0.75 -8.30 -11.40
N ILE A 160 -0.25 -8.99 -10.86
CA ILE A 160 -1.60 -8.96 -11.42
C ILE A 160 -2.46 -8.10 -10.51
N ILE A 161 -3.09 -7.07 -11.07
CA ILE A 161 -4.22 -6.39 -10.46
C ILE A 161 -5.48 -7.08 -11.01
N PRO A 162 -6.16 -7.91 -10.21
CA PRO A 162 -7.21 -8.78 -10.73
C PRO A 162 -8.46 -8.04 -11.19
N GLU A 163 -8.61 -6.78 -10.74
CA GLU A 163 -9.75 -5.94 -11.13
C GLU A 163 -9.30 -4.48 -11.29
N ALA A 164 -9.48 -3.96 -12.49
CA ALA A 164 -9.37 -2.53 -12.79
C ALA A 164 -10.68 -2.06 -13.42
N LEU A 165 -11.23 -0.97 -12.91
CA LEU A 165 -12.56 -0.47 -13.25
C LEU A 165 -12.54 1.01 -13.55
N TRP A 166 -13.21 1.40 -14.63
CA TRP A 166 -13.59 2.78 -14.92
C TRP A 166 -15.02 2.78 -15.46
N ALA A 167 -15.98 3.04 -14.60
CA ALA A 167 -17.41 2.98 -14.94
C ALA A 167 -18.22 4.00 -14.13
N PRO A 168 -19.36 4.44 -14.68
CA PRO A 168 -20.29 5.30 -13.94
C PRO A 168 -20.79 4.65 -12.65
N ALA A 169 -20.89 5.42 -11.58
CA ALA A 169 -21.50 4.99 -10.32
C ALA A 169 -23.00 5.33 -10.29
N SER A 170 -23.81 4.46 -9.69
CA SER A 170 -25.28 4.60 -9.64
C SER A 170 -25.75 5.85 -8.91
N GLY A 171 -24.93 6.44 -8.03
CA GLY A 171 -25.23 7.66 -7.29
C GLY A 171 -24.59 8.94 -7.87
N GLY A 172 -24.08 8.87 -9.11
CA GLY A 172 -23.26 9.91 -9.73
C GLY A 172 -21.78 9.74 -9.42
N GLY A 173 -20.90 10.30 -10.26
CA GLY A 173 -19.47 10.08 -10.24
C GLY A 173 -19.04 8.82 -10.98
N GLU A 174 -17.86 8.35 -10.70
CA GLU A 174 -17.24 7.22 -11.38
C GLU A 174 -16.56 6.28 -10.38
N TRP A 175 -16.66 4.98 -10.63
CA TRP A 175 -15.77 3.98 -10.05
C TRP A 175 -14.46 3.99 -10.81
N THR A 176 -13.35 4.14 -10.11
CA THR A 176 -12.02 4.17 -10.71
C THR A 176 -11.03 3.34 -9.90
N THR A 177 -10.09 2.71 -10.59
CA THR A 177 -8.97 2.02 -9.95
C THR A 177 -7.75 2.93 -9.96
N ALA A 178 -7.27 3.29 -8.77
CA ALA A 178 -6.03 4.01 -8.58
C ALA A 178 -4.86 3.03 -8.40
N VAL A 179 -3.73 3.34 -9.03
CA VAL A 179 -2.49 2.56 -8.92
C VAL A 179 -1.36 3.50 -8.51
N GLN A 180 -0.54 3.05 -7.57
CA GLN A 180 0.77 3.66 -7.28
C GLN A 180 1.87 2.64 -7.57
N ILE A 181 2.89 3.07 -8.28
CA ILE A 181 4.09 2.30 -8.59
C ILE A 181 5.26 3.02 -7.93
N THR A 182 6.07 2.29 -7.18
CA THR A 182 7.29 2.82 -6.55
C THR A 182 8.49 2.05 -7.07
N ASP A 183 9.47 2.77 -7.60
CA ASP A 183 10.75 2.22 -8.04
C ASP A 183 11.79 2.45 -6.94
N LEU A 184 12.25 1.37 -6.32
CA LEU A 184 13.25 1.41 -5.24
C LEU A 184 14.68 1.46 -5.77
N THR A 185 14.91 1.14 -7.03
CA THR A 185 16.25 1.04 -7.66
C THR A 185 16.57 2.22 -8.55
N GLY A 186 15.57 2.82 -9.19
CA GLY A 186 15.69 3.99 -10.04
C GLY A 186 15.91 3.71 -11.51
N ASP A 187 15.92 2.46 -11.94
CA ASP A 187 16.21 2.01 -13.30
C ASP A 187 15.09 1.13 -13.90
N SER A 188 13.95 1.03 -13.22
CA SER A 188 12.84 0.18 -13.66
C SER A 188 12.05 0.79 -14.82
N GLU A 189 11.70 -0.06 -15.77
CA GLU A 189 10.66 0.22 -16.75
C GLU A 189 9.45 -0.65 -16.46
N VAL A 190 8.29 -0.02 -16.31
CA VAL A 190 7.03 -0.71 -16.04
C VAL A 190 6.16 -0.71 -17.29
N GLN A 191 5.86 -1.90 -17.77
CA GLN A 191 4.95 -2.14 -18.88
C GLN A 191 3.65 -2.75 -18.36
N VAL A 192 2.52 -2.30 -18.89
CA VAL A 192 1.19 -2.77 -18.52
C VAL A 192 0.56 -3.54 -19.66
N TYR A 193 -0.06 -4.66 -19.33
CA TYR A 193 -0.95 -5.42 -20.19
C TYR A 193 -2.34 -5.35 -19.59
N TYR A 194 -3.32 -4.93 -20.36
CA TYR A 194 -4.72 -4.89 -19.95
C TYR A 194 -5.50 -6.00 -20.63
N SER A 195 -6.28 -6.74 -19.84
CA SER A 195 -7.24 -7.72 -20.35
C SER A 195 -8.65 -7.32 -19.92
N SER A 196 -9.50 -6.97 -20.89
CA SER A 196 -10.88 -6.58 -20.60
C SER A 196 -11.76 -7.79 -20.26
N SER A 197 -12.87 -7.56 -19.58
CA SER A 197 -13.88 -8.59 -19.32
C SER A 197 -14.56 -9.10 -20.62
N ALA A 198 -14.43 -8.37 -21.72
CA ALA A 198 -14.90 -8.80 -23.05
C ALA A 198 -13.87 -9.67 -23.80
N GLY A 199 -12.66 -9.85 -23.23
CA GLY A 199 -11.59 -10.66 -23.82
C GLY A 199 -10.60 -9.90 -24.69
N ASP A 200 -10.71 -8.57 -24.78
CA ASP A 200 -9.71 -7.76 -25.48
C ASP A 200 -8.43 -7.71 -24.67
N MET A 201 -7.28 -7.86 -25.34
CA MET A 201 -5.97 -7.70 -24.76
C MET A 201 -5.25 -6.51 -25.36
N ARG A 202 -4.65 -5.68 -24.50
CA ARG A 202 -3.88 -4.50 -24.90
C ARG A 202 -2.52 -4.52 -24.21
N GLY A 203 -1.51 -3.97 -24.84
CA GLY A 203 -0.15 -3.87 -24.32
C GLY A 203 0.89 -4.57 -25.20
N PRO A 204 2.18 -4.46 -24.86
CA PRO A 204 2.69 -3.69 -23.72
C PRO A 204 2.49 -2.18 -23.87
N ILE A 205 2.09 -1.51 -22.82
CA ILE A 205 1.97 -0.05 -22.73
C ILE A 205 2.99 0.41 -21.69
N SER A 206 3.97 1.23 -22.08
CA SER A 206 4.94 1.78 -21.13
C SER A 206 4.24 2.80 -20.23
N LEU A 207 4.12 2.48 -18.94
CA LEU A 207 3.41 3.29 -17.96
C LEU A 207 4.36 4.19 -17.17
N PHE A 208 5.56 3.69 -16.85
CA PHE A 208 6.49 4.35 -15.97
C PHE A 208 7.93 3.93 -16.32
N THR A 209 8.82 4.90 -16.38
CA THR A 209 10.26 4.66 -16.40
C THR A 209 10.84 5.37 -15.17
N GLY A 210 11.58 4.66 -14.35
CA GLY A 210 12.13 5.18 -13.10
C GLY A 210 12.98 6.42 -13.34
N ALA A 211 12.73 7.46 -12.57
CA ALA A 211 13.45 8.74 -12.64
C ALA A 211 14.53 8.88 -11.56
N GLY A 212 14.74 7.84 -10.76
CA GLY A 212 15.65 7.77 -9.64
C GLY A 212 15.17 6.76 -8.60
N ALA A 213 16.05 6.34 -7.70
CA ALA A 213 15.68 5.45 -6.61
C ALA A 213 14.61 6.09 -5.70
N ASP A 214 13.76 5.25 -5.16
CA ASP A 214 12.67 5.63 -4.25
C ASP A 214 11.57 6.53 -4.88
N THR A 215 11.60 6.74 -6.21
CA THR A 215 10.59 7.52 -6.90
C THR A 215 9.28 6.76 -7.06
N SER A 216 8.16 7.48 -7.12
CA SER A 216 6.87 6.85 -7.34
C SER A 216 5.99 7.66 -8.29
N VAL A 217 5.15 6.95 -9.04
CA VAL A 217 4.09 7.52 -9.85
C VAL A 217 2.73 7.02 -9.36
N ARG A 218 1.74 7.87 -9.39
CA ARG A 218 0.36 7.52 -9.05
C ARG A 218 -0.56 7.87 -10.20
N SER A 219 -1.37 6.91 -10.60
CA SER A 219 -2.52 7.13 -11.48
C SER A 219 -3.80 7.05 -10.65
N PRO A 220 -4.57 8.14 -10.50
CA PRO A 220 -5.85 8.12 -9.79
C PRO A 220 -6.95 7.34 -10.53
N ASN A 221 -6.77 7.15 -11.84
CA ASN A 221 -7.59 6.29 -12.70
C ASN A 221 -6.67 5.67 -13.75
N ILE A 222 -6.25 4.42 -13.50
CA ILE A 222 -5.29 3.73 -14.37
C ILE A 222 -5.84 3.53 -15.78
N LEU A 223 -7.11 3.19 -15.95
CA LEU A 223 -7.70 2.97 -17.27
C LEU A 223 -7.78 4.26 -18.08
N LYS A 224 -8.03 5.41 -17.45
CA LYS A 224 -7.93 6.71 -18.11
C LYS A 224 -6.49 7.02 -18.53
N THR A 225 -5.50 6.69 -17.71
CA THR A 225 -4.08 6.85 -18.04
C THR A 225 -3.71 5.97 -19.22
N LEU A 226 -4.14 4.71 -19.26
CA LEU A 226 -3.92 3.83 -20.41
C LEU A 226 -4.56 4.38 -21.69
N GLY A 227 -5.77 4.93 -21.62
CA GLY A 227 -6.43 5.56 -22.77
C GLY A 227 -5.67 6.78 -23.35
N MET A 228 -4.91 7.49 -22.52
CA MET A 228 -4.03 8.56 -23.01
C MET A 228 -2.76 8.02 -23.67
N LEU A 229 -2.26 6.87 -23.20
CA LEU A 229 -1.03 6.25 -23.72
C LEU A 229 -1.28 5.32 -24.91
N ASP A 230 -2.48 4.76 -25.01
CA ASP A 230 -2.97 3.90 -26.11
C ASP A 230 -4.31 4.41 -26.64
N PRO A 231 -4.33 5.51 -27.40
CA PRO A 231 -5.57 6.15 -27.85
C PRO A 231 -6.37 5.33 -28.87
N GLY A 232 -5.85 4.19 -29.30
CA GLY A 232 -6.56 3.26 -30.21
C GLY A 232 -7.60 2.39 -29.54
N PHE A 233 -7.77 2.48 -28.21
CA PHE A 233 -8.73 1.70 -27.46
C PHE A 233 -9.49 2.58 -26.43
N ASP A 234 -10.80 2.41 -26.36
CA ASP A 234 -11.63 3.09 -25.37
C ASP A 234 -11.72 2.26 -24.07
N TYR A 235 -11.04 2.72 -23.05
CA TYR A 235 -11.02 2.12 -21.72
C TYR A 235 -12.20 2.57 -20.85
N SER A 236 -13.00 3.55 -21.31
CA SER A 236 -14.15 4.05 -20.52
C SER A 236 -15.29 3.02 -20.46
N GLY A 237 -15.93 2.93 -19.32
CA GLY A 237 -17.00 1.95 -19.10
C GLY A 237 -16.55 0.49 -19.08
N THR A 238 -15.24 0.23 -18.99
CA THR A 238 -14.68 -1.12 -19.00
C THR A 238 -14.28 -1.60 -17.60
N ALA A 239 -14.22 -2.92 -17.46
CA ALA A 239 -13.61 -3.62 -16.33
C ALA A 239 -12.67 -4.69 -16.87
N GLY A 240 -11.60 -4.97 -16.16
CA GLY A 240 -10.62 -5.97 -16.57
C GLY A 240 -9.54 -6.20 -15.53
N SER A 241 -8.44 -6.82 -15.94
CA SER A 241 -7.24 -7.01 -15.13
C SER A 241 -6.03 -6.32 -15.77
N LEU A 242 -5.07 -5.98 -14.94
CA LEU A 242 -3.78 -5.41 -15.34
C LEU A 242 -2.67 -6.35 -14.93
#